data_7ddb7bdef93889541d8218ce574d85cc
#
_entry.id   7ddb7bdef93889541d8218ce574d85cc
#
_cell.length_a   1.000
_cell.length_b   1.000
_cell.length_c   1.000
_cell.angle_alpha   90.00
_cell.angle_beta   90.00
_cell.angle_gamma   90.00
#
_symmetry.space_group_name_H-M   'P 1'
#
loop_
_entity.id
_entity.type
_entity.pdbx_description
1 polymer ?
#
loop_
_entity_poly.entity_id
_entity_poly.type
_entity_poly.pdbx_seq_one_letter_code
_entity_poly.pdbx_strand_id
1 'polypeptide(L)'
;SSRSSNNNNSGKNRVVGNKRRKCGKHGAYSEKLNECLCSALYEGDGCERVKPMPTEFEGFDCLKAFTGEFEGDLAINRDRVLKDKQVAVTLPGKEKDPDGGYRILVPNEEPLFSQFAKILPKKDEIGRSFFGTCAVVGSSGIVLNYEHGGDINDHDMVFRFNSAPTRGFEKHVGSKTTYRITNTQNWGFHEPKTEESILIHFRAKSAIKGLFWNSKQKKPLKLYAFAPDFVEYVAQKVNFLATSGLYGILLALQRCHSVSIYGFQVSTQHGTLYHYYDPCDVPANVERDDTEWIVIRELAKHGFISFREPCVAECHETKTQCDECKEANEDFTKKKVKLPSRAKCDPNAVSKGHLEVPWRLERRQARRRGGGHNK
;
A
#
# COMPACT_ATOMS: atom_id res chain seq x y z
N SER A 1 12.40 -15.09 49.37
CA SER A 1 12.03 -13.98 48.50
C SER A 1 12.96 -13.95 47.30
N SER A 2 12.56 -14.61 46.24
CA SER A 2 13.28 -14.61 44.95
C SER A 2 12.38 -13.94 43.92
N ARG A 3 12.80 -12.75 43.46
CA ARG A 3 12.17 -12.04 42.35
C ARG A 3 12.62 -12.67 41.03
N SER A 4 11.70 -13.31 40.35
CA SER A 4 11.84 -13.73 38.95
C SER A 4 11.62 -12.53 38.05
N SER A 5 12.66 -12.08 37.36
CA SER A 5 12.61 -11.06 36.34
C SER A 5 12.30 -11.76 34.99
N ASN A 6 11.07 -11.66 34.53
CA ASN A 6 10.69 -12.05 33.18
C ASN A 6 11.26 -11.00 32.19
N ASN A 7 12.35 -11.34 31.54
CA ASN A 7 12.83 -10.65 30.36
C ASN A 7 12.06 -11.17 29.12
N ASN A 8 10.96 -10.51 28.78
CA ASN A 8 10.34 -10.65 27.46
C ASN A 8 11.19 -9.89 26.43
N ASN A 9 12.18 -10.58 25.90
CA ASN A 9 12.97 -10.10 24.78
C ASN A 9 12.23 -10.49 23.49
N SER A 10 11.27 -9.65 23.05
CA SER A 10 10.70 -9.73 21.72
C SER A 10 11.79 -9.34 20.74
N GLY A 11 12.49 -10.35 20.20
CA GLY A 11 13.56 -10.19 19.24
C GLY A 11 13.06 -9.48 17.99
N LYS A 12 13.28 -8.16 17.93
CA LYS A 12 13.16 -7.40 16.69
C LYS A 12 14.23 -7.94 15.74
N ASN A 13 13.83 -8.73 14.76
CA ASN A 13 14.68 -9.12 13.62
C ASN A 13 15.03 -7.87 12.80
N ARG A 14 15.89 -7.03 13.33
CA ARG A 14 16.47 -5.91 12.61
C ARG A 14 17.59 -6.49 11.76
N VAL A 15 17.36 -6.60 10.43
CA VAL A 15 18.44 -6.94 9.50
C VAL A 15 19.42 -5.78 9.50
N VAL A 16 20.51 -5.94 10.23
CA VAL A 16 21.58 -4.95 10.29
C VAL A 16 22.56 -5.28 9.17
N GLY A 17 22.74 -4.34 8.24
CA GLY A 17 23.73 -4.47 7.17
C GLY A 17 25.12 -4.73 7.75
N ASN A 18 25.67 -5.92 7.53
CA ASN A 18 26.93 -6.35 8.10
C ASN A 18 28.05 -6.38 7.05
N LYS A 19 29.30 -6.13 7.51
CA LYS A 19 30.53 -6.03 6.73
C LYS A 19 30.97 -7.33 6.01
N ARG A 20 30.32 -8.45 6.18
CA ARG A 20 30.83 -9.76 5.71
C ARG A 20 30.41 -10.19 4.31
N ARG A 21 29.26 -9.73 3.78
CA ARG A 21 28.89 -9.86 2.35
C ARG A 21 28.21 -8.59 1.89
N LYS A 22 28.59 -8.06 0.75
CA LYS A 22 27.86 -6.97 0.09
C LYS A 22 26.67 -7.57 -0.64
N CYS A 23 25.53 -7.68 0.03
CA CYS A 23 24.26 -7.78 -0.67
C CYS A 23 24.05 -6.46 -1.43
N GLY A 24 23.73 -6.53 -2.70
CA GLY A 24 23.48 -5.34 -3.51
C GLY A 24 22.34 -4.46 -2.96
N LYS A 25 21.98 -3.43 -3.67
CA LYS A 25 20.88 -2.51 -3.29
C LYS A 25 19.50 -3.17 -3.17
N HIS A 26 19.37 -4.40 -3.68
CA HIS A 26 18.12 -5.16 -3.77
C HIS A 26 18.02 -6.28 -2.73
N GLY A 27 18.84 -6.26 -1.70
CA GLY A 27 18.81 -7.25 -0.65
C GLY A 27 19.48 -6.80 0.65
N ALA A 28 19.40 -7.66 1.64
CA ALA A 28 20.07 -7.47 2.91
C ALA A 28 20.63 -8.80 3.44
N TYR A 29 21.76 -8.74 4.16
CA TYR A 29 22.36 -9.92 4.73
C TYR A 29 21.60 -10.41 5.95
N SER A 30 21.26 -11.69 5.95
CA SER A 30 20.68 -12.39 7.10
C SER A 30 21.77 -13.13 7.88
N GLU A 31 22.05 -12.70 9.09
CA GLU A 31 23.00 -13.42 9.97
C GLU A 31 22.50 -14.80 10.34
N LYS A 32 21.17 -14.96 10.49
CA LYS A 32 20.54 -16.24 10.83
C LYS A 32 20.74 -17.29 9.77
N LEU A 33 20.63 -16.92 8.48
CA LEU A 33 20.72 -17.83 7.34
C LEU A 33 22.12 -17.81 6.72
N ASN A 34 22.99 -16.87 7.09
CA ASN A 34 24.31 -16.64 6.54
C ASN A 34 24.31 -16.38 5.01
N GLU A 35 23.26 -15.72 4.51
CA GLU A 35 23.06 -15.42 3.10
C GLU A 35 22.42 -14.05 2.88
N CYS A 36 22.44 -13.58 1.63
CA CYS A 36 21.67 -12.40 1.23
C CYS A 36 20.20 -12.77 0.99
N LEU A 37 19.30 -12.11 1.69
CA LEU A 37 17.87 -12.14 1.36
C LEU A 37 17.62 -11.10 0.26
N CYS A 38 17.26 -11.56 -0.92
CA CYS A 38 16.94 -10.67 -2.03
C CYS A 38 15.48 -10.23 -1.98
N SER A 39 15.18 -9.05 -2.48
CA SER A 39 13.78 -8.65 -2.68
C SER A 39 13.09 -9.61 -3.65
N ALA A 40 11.77 -9.63 -3.63
CA ALA A 40 10.98 -10.63 -4.37
C ALA A 40 11.27 -10.64 -5.88
N LEU A 41 11.75 -9.53 -6.44
CA LEU A 41 12.09 -9.39 -7.87
C LEU A 41 13.52 -9.82 -8.21
N TYR A 42 14.37 -10.07 -7.23
CA TYR A 42 15.80 -10.29 -7.44
C TYR A 42 16.27 -11.65 -6.94
N GLU A 43 17.38 -12.10 -7.51
CA GLU A 43 18.05 -13.35 -7.13
C GLU A 43 19.57 -13.23 -7.29
N GLY A 44 20.29 -14.29 -6.95
CA GLY A 44 21.76 -14.36 -6.96
C GLY A 44 22.35 -14.16 -5.57
N ASP A 45 23.62 -14.53 -5.41
CA ASP A 45 24.31 -14.50 -4.10
C ASP A 45 24.42 -13.09 -3.48
N GLY A 46 24.43 -12.06 -4.33
CA GLY A 46 24.45 -10.65 -3.96
C GLY A 46 23.19 -9.89 -4.36
N CYS A 47 22.12 -10.59 -4.79
CA CYS A 47 20.88 -9.99 -5.29
C CYS A 47 21.10 -9.09 -6.52
N GLU A 48 22.00 -9.50 -7.39
CA GLU A 48 22.46 -8.73 -8.55
C GLU A 48 21.63 -8.95 -9.82
N ARG A 49 20.83 -10.03 -9.87
CA ARG A 49 20.05 -10.41 -11.04
C ARG A 49 18.56 -10.21 -10.80
N VAL A 50 17.87 -9.62 -11.78
CA VAL A 50 16.41 -9.63 -11.83
C VAL A 50 15.92 -11.03 -12.12
N LYS A 51 14.96 -11.55 -11.37
CA LYS A 51 14.30 -12.83 -11.68
C LYS A 51 13.66 -12.73 -13.06
N PRO A 52 13.81 -13.77 -13.90
CA PRO A 52 13.16 -13.77 -15.20
C PRO A 52 11.63 -13.68 -15.02
N MET A 53 11.04 -12.69 -15.66
CA MET A 53 9.60 -12.61 -15.80
C MET A 53 9.18 -13.48 -16.97
N PRO A 54 8.06 -14.21 -16.86
CA PRO A 54 7.53 -14.98 -17.96
C PRO A 54 7.27 -14.07 -19.17
N THR A 55 7.62 -14.58 -20.36
CA THR A 55 7.43 -13.84 -21.61
C THR A 55 5.99 -13.82 -22.08
N GLU A 56 5.17 -14.74 -21.57
CA GLU A 56 3.77 -14.91 -21.93
C GLU A 56 2.89 -14.63 -20.70
N PHE A 57 2.44 -13.41 -20.60
CA PHE A 57 1.30 -13.08 -19.75
C PHE A 57 0.06 -13.06 -20.62
N GLU A 58 -0.93 -13.89 -20.32
CA GLU A 58 -2.20 -13.90 -21.04
C GLU A 58 -2.81 -12.48 -21.06
N GLY A 59 -2.77 -11.86 -22.24
CA GLY A 59 -3.50 -10.64 -22.53
C GLY A 59 -2.84 -9.30 -22.17
N PHE A 60 -1.56 -9.26 -21.73
CA PHE A 60 -0.97 -8.00 -21.28
C PHE A 60 0.48 -7.77 -21.69
N ASP A 61 0.70 -6.99 -22.75
CA ASP A 61 2.03 -6.46 -23.11
C ASP A 61 2.67 -5.57 -22.03
N CYS A 62 1.86 -4.98 -21.15
CA CYS A 62 2.34 -4.13 -20.07
C CYS A 62 3.17 -4.87 -19.01
N LEU A 63 3.02 -6.20 -18.89
CA LEU A 63 3.79 -6.99 -17.91
C LEU A 63 5.23 -7.27 -18.36
N LYS A 64 5.52 -7.23 -19.65
CA LYS A 64 6.92 -7.19 -20.14
C LYS A 64 7.71 -6.07 -19.51
N ALA A 65 7.01 -5.10 -19.02
CA ALA A 65 7.55 -3.91 -18.44
C ALA A 65 7.97 -4.04 -16.97
N PHE A 66 7.54 -5.07 -16.21
CA PHE A 66 8.05 -5.34 -14.86
C PHE A 66 9.40 -6.06 -14.86
N THR A 67 9.92 -6.45 -16.03
CA THR A 67 11.25 -7.05 -16.18
C THR A 67 12.38 -6.02 -16.05
N GLY A 68 12.06 -4.74 -15.98
CA GLY A 68 13.03 -3.67 -15.85
C GLY A 68 13.39 -3.39 -14.39
N GLU A 69 14.68 -3.16 -14.18
CA GLU A 69 15.19 -2.67 -12.91
C GLU A 69 14.62 -1.27 -12.62
N PHE A 70 14.02 -1.10 -11.43
CA PHE A 70 13.67 0.23 -10.97
C PHE A 70 14.86 0.82 -10.21
N GLU A 71 15.48 1.84 -10.76
CA GLU A 71 16.67 2.48 -10.18
C GLU A 71 16.38 3.81 -9.48
N GLY A 72 15.16 4.32 -9.57
CA GLY A 72 14.76 5.60 -8.98
C GLY A 72 14.57 5.55 -7.46
N ASP A 73 14.26 6.71 -6.89
CA ASP A 73 13.84 6.82 -5.49
C ASP A 73 12.39 6.33 -5.31
N LEU A 74 12.12 5.62 -4.22
CA LEU A 74 10.76 5.20 -3.85
C LEU A 74 9.98 6.32 -3.16
N ALA A 75 10.68 7.08 -2.31
CA ALA A 75 10.12 8.25 -1.65
C ALA A 75 10.86 9.53 -2.03
N ILE A 76 10.10 10.60 -2.24
CA ILE A 76 10.67 11.91 -2.54
C ILE A 76 11.57 12.37 -1.40
N ASN A 77 12.72 12.94 -1.74
CA ASN A 77 13.72 13.37 -0.78
C ASN A 77 14.38 14.69 -1.20
N ARG A 78 15.01 15.34 -0.22
CA ARG A 78 15.62 16.66 -0.41
C ARG A 78 16.77 16.65 -1.41
N ASP A 79 17.67 15.66 -1.30
CA ASP A 79 18.88 15.61 -2.16
C ASP A 79 18.47 15.51 -3.63
N ARG A 80 17.41 14.72 -3.92
CA ARG A 80 16.89 14.58 -5.29
C ARG A 80 16.21 15.85 -5.78
N VAL A 81 15.32 16.46 -4.98
CA VAL A 81 14.62 17.69 -5.33
C VAL A 81 15.58 18.83 -5.63
N LEU A 82 16.63 18.98 -4.82
CA LEU A 82 17.66 20.03 -5.04
C LEU A 82 18.49 19.77 -6.31
N LYS A 83 18.73 18.50 -6.66
CA LYS A 83 19.41 18.13 -7.89
C LYS A 83 18.56 18.44 -9.12
N ASP A 84 17.29 18.05 -9.10
CA ASP A 84 16.39 18.16 -10.25
C ASP A 84 15.78 19.57 -10.42
N LYS A 85 15.90 20.41 -9.39
CA LYS A 85 15.42 21.80 -9.34
C LYS A 85 13.91 22.00 -9.53
N GLN A 86 13.16 20.94 -9.68
CA GLN A 86 11.69 20.94 -9.74
C GLN A 86 11.16 19.54 -9.35
N VAL A 87 9.86 19.45 -9.10
CA VAL A 87 9.17 18.18 -8.96
C VAL A 87 8.08 18.11 -10.02
N ALA A 88 8.21 17.16 -10.91
CA ALA A 88 7.24 16.89 -11.96
C ALA A 88 6.91 15.40 -12.03
N VAL A 89 5.78 15.05 -12.62
CA VAL A 89 5.34 13.68 -12.83
C VAL A 89 4.65 13.57 -14.19
N THR A 90 4.93 12.47 -14.90
CA THR A 90 4.21 12.10 -16.12
C THR A 90 3.24 10.97 -15.79
N LEU A 91 1.97 11.19 -16.05
CA LEU A 91 0.91 10.20 -15.82
C LEU A 91 0.29 9.82 -17.16
N PRO A 92 -0.34 8.63 -17.29
CA PRO A 92 -1.10 8.32 -18.49
C PRO A 92 -2.10 9.44 -18.77
N GLY A 93 -1.95 10.08 -19.94
CA GLY A 93 -2.82 11.16 -20.37
C GLY A 93 -4.21 10.62 -20.69
N LYS A 94 -5.24 11.44 -20.47
CA LYS A 94 -6.52 11.23 -21.17
C LYS A 94 -6.30 11.64 -22.61
N GLU A 95 -7.03 11.05 -23.55
CA GLU A 95 -6.95 11.36 -24.99
C GLU A 95 -7.00 12.87 -25.35
N LYS A 96 -7.48 13.70 -24.42
CA LYS A 96 -7.59 15.16 -24.53
C LYS A 96 -6.61 15.94 -23.65
N ASP A 97 -5.61 15.29 -23.07
CA ASP A 97 -4.61 16.00 -22.26
C ASP A 97 -3.51 16.56 -23.19
N PRO A 98 -3.49 17.90 -23.46
CA PRO A 98 -2.53 18.48 -24.41
C PRO A 98 -1.08 18.33 -23.98
N ASP A 99 -0.81 18.11 -22.69
CA ASP A 99 0.52 17.99 -22.12
C ASP A 99 0.97 16.53 -21.99
N GLY A 100 0.26 15.57 -22.57
CA GLY A 100 0.59 14.14 -22.51
C GLY A 100 0.68 13.59 -21.09
N GLY A 101 -0.05 14.21 -20.14
CA GLY A 101 -0.04 13.84 -18.72
C GLY A 101 1.12 14.40 -17.91
N TYR A 102 2.00 15.20 -18.49
CA TYR A 102 3.09 15.88 -17.76
C TYR A 102 2.55 16.96 -16.82
N ARG A 103 2.98 16.93 -15.57
CA ARG A 103 2.51 17.86 -14.52
C ARG A 103 3.65 18.34 -13.65
N ILE A 104 3.88 19.63 -13.60
CA ILE A 104 4.76 20.23 -12.61
C ILE A 104 4.00 20.34 -11.29
N LEU A 105 4.47 19.63 -10.28
CA LEU A 105 3.90 19.61 -8.93
C LEU A 105 4.49 20.72 -8.06
N VAL A 106 5.83 20.89 -8.10
CA VAL A 106 6.56 21.96 -7.43
C VAL A 106 7.49 22.61 -8.46
N PRO A 107 7.20 23.84 -8.91
CA PRO A 107 8.07 24.57 -9.81
C PRO A 107 9.34 25.04 -9.07
N ASN A 108 10.37 25.40 -9.84
CA ASN A 108 11.57 26.03 -9.31
C ASN A 108 11.34 27.52 -9.06
N GLU A 109 10.42 27.83 -8.13
CA GLU A 109 10.04 29.19 -7.76
C GLU A 109 10.26 29.43 -6.27
N GLU A 110 11.02 30.45 -5.94
CA GLU A 110 11.26 30.83 -4.54
C GLU A 110 10.10 31.70 -4.01
N PRO A 111 9.74 31.58 -2.72
CA PRO A 111 10.36 30.75 -1.67
C PRO A 111 9.75 29.33 -1.58
N LEU A 112 8.80 28.97 -2.44
CA LEU A 112 8.07 27.70 -2.36
C LEU A 112 9.01 26.49 -2.47
N PHE A 113 9.91 26.52 -3.44
CA PHE A 113 10.83 25.42 -3.72
C PHE A 113 11.75 25.13 -2.53
N SER A 114 12.42 26.15 -1.99
CA SER A 114 13.28 26.00 -0.82
C SER A 114 12.54 25.55 0.44
N GLN A 115 11.33 26.07 0.67
CA GLN A 115 10.50 25.64 1.78
C GLN A 115 10.08 24.20 1.64
N PHE A 116 9.70 23.77 0.44
CA PHE A 116 9.35 22.38 0.16
C PHE A 116 10.53 21.45 0.40
N ALA A 117 11.70 21.77 -0.15
CA ALA A 117 12.90 20.96 0.05
C ALA A 117 13.25 20.79 1.56
N LYS A 118 13.07 21.85 2.37
CA LYS A 118 13.37 21.82 3.81
C LYS A 118 12.51 20.81 4.59
N ILE A 119 11.27 20.59 4.20
CA ILE A 119 10.35 19.68 4.94
C ILE A 119 10.52 18.21 4.56
N LEU A 120 11.31 17.90 3.53
CA LEU A 120 11.55 16.54 3.08
C LEU A 120 12.67 15.87 3.87
N PRO A 121 12.64 14.53 4.04
CA PRO A 121 13.78 13.75 4.48
C PRO A 121 14.99 14.04 3.58
N LYS A 122 16.19 13.99 4.15
CA LYS A 122 17.42 14.26 3.37
C LYS A 122 17.59 13.26 2.22
N LYS A 123 17.29 11.98 2.47
CA LYS A 123 17.46 10.85 1.55
C LYS A 123 16.22 9.98 1.55
N ASP A 124 16.08 9.14 0.54
CA ASP A 124 15.01 8.14 0.46
C ASP A 124 15.19 7.10 1.59
N GLU A 125 14.42 7.24 2.67
CA GLU A 125 14.44 6.33 3.82
C GLU A 125 13.75 4.99 3.49
N ILE A 126 12.75 5.01 2.61
CA ILE A 126 12.00 3.81 2.20
C ILE A 126 12.84 2.96 1.26
N GLY A 127 13.48 3.58 0.27
CA GLY A 127 14.36 2.89 -0.67
C GLY A 127 15.60 2.28 -0.04
N ARG A 128 15.96 2.69 1.18
CA ARG A 128 17.07 2.13 1.97
C ARG A 128 16.66 1.07 2.97
N SER A 129 15.37 0.90 3.17
CA SER A 129 14.83 -0.12 4.06
C SER A 129 14.71 -1.45 3.32
N PHE A 130 14.88 -2.55 4.04
CA PHE A 130 14.67 -3.90 3.54
C PHE A 130 14.00 -4.74 4.63
N PHE A 131 13.12 -5.65 4.23
CA PHE A 131 12.30 -6.45 5.13
C PHE A 131 12.31 -7.92 4.70
N GLY A 132 12.33 -8.84 5.66
CA GLY A 132 12.24 -10.27 5.39
C GLY A 132 10.84 -10.63 4.87
N THR A 133 9.82 -10.38 5.67
CA THR A 133 8.44 -10.75 5.35
C THR A 133 7.52 -9.54 5.34
N CYS A 134 6.68 -9.42 4.32
CA CYS A 134 5.74 -8.31 4.20
C CYS A 134 4.32 -8.79 3.98
N ALA A 135 3.38 -8.24 4.75
CA ALA A 135 1.94 -8.36 4.52
C ALA A 135 1.43 -7.11 3.80
N VAL A 136 0.81 -7.28 2.66
CA VAL A 136 0.09 -6.23 1.94
C VAL A 136 -1.39 -6.48 2.13
N VAL A 137 -2.03 -5.67 3.00
CA VAL A 137 -3.41 -5.90 3.45
C VAL A 137 -4.35 -4.94 2.75
N GLY A 138 -5.05 -5.45 1.76
CA GLY A 138 -6.12 -4.77 1.04
C GLY A 138 -7.37 -4.57 1.89
N SER A 139 -8.41 -4.09 1.26
CA SER A 139 -9.65 -3.73 1.95
C SER A 139 -10.88 -4.52 1.48
N SER A 140 -10.72 -5.53 0.64
CA SER A 140 -11.84 -6.38 0.22
C SER A 140 -12.49 -7.10 1.39
N GLY A 141 -13.80 -7.26 1.33
CA GLY A 141 -14.58 -8.00 2.31
C GLY A 141 -14.26 -9.49 2.39
N ILE A 142 -13.48 -10.04 1.47
CA ILE A 142 -13.02 -11.44 1.53
C ILE A 142 -12.30 -11.76 2.84
N VAL A 143 -11.57 -10.79 3.41
CA VAL A 143 -10.84 -10.97 4.68
C VAL A 143 -11.75 -11.38 5.84
N LEU A 144 -13.03 -11.02 5.79
CA LEU A 144 -14.00 -11.36 6.86
C LEU A 144 -14.33 -12.85 6.93
N ASN A 145 -13.98 -13.61 5.90
CA ASN A 145 -14.18 -15.05 5.86
C ASN A 145 -13.07 -15.81 6.60
N TYR A 146 -11.97 -15.15 6.96
CA TYR A 146 -10.77 -15.77 7.54
C TYR A 146 -10.31 -15.04 8.79
N GLU A 147 -9.47 -15.68 9.59
CA GLU A 147 -8.93 -15.16 10.84
C GLU A 147 -7.41 -14.95 10.75
N HIS A 148 -6.96 -14.22 9.73
CA HIS A 148 -5.54 -13.99 9.44
C HIS A 148 -4.87 -12.91 10.30
N GLY A 149 -5.57 -12.36 11.31
CA GLY A 149 -5.03 -11.24 12.10
C GLY A 149 -3.70 -11.54 12.79
N GLY A 150 -3.54 -12.75 13.31
CA GLY A 150 -2.27 -13.22 13.89
C GLY A 150 -1.16 -13.26 12.86
N ASP A 151 -1.36 -13.98 11.76
CA ASP A 151 -0.40 -14.11 10.66
C ASP A 151 0.06 -12.76 10.14
N ILE A 152 -0.89 -11.83 9.95
CA ILE A 152 -0.57 -10.47 9.48
C ILE A 152 0.34 -9.76 10.46
N ASN A 153 0.08 -9.87 11.77
CA ASN A 153 0.90 -9.21 12.80
C ASN A 153 2.32 -9.78 12.88
N ASP A 154 2.53 -11.03 12.50
CA ASP A 154 3.84 -11.72 12.57
C ASP A 154 4.79 -11.31 11.43
N HIS A 155 4.30 -10.67 10.36
CA HIS A 155 5.18 -10.15 9.31
C HIS A 155 6.07 -9.02 9.83
N ASP A 156 7.29 -8.89 9.28
CA ASP A 156 8.20 -7.80 9.64
C ASP A 156 7.58 -6.44 9.31
N MET A 157 6.91 -6.35 8.16
CA MET A 157 6.27 -5.15 7.63
C MET A 157 4.80 -5.41 7.27
N VAL A 158 3.93 -4.46 7.61
CA VAL A 158 2.52 -4.49 7.23
C VAL A 158 2.13 -3.20 6.52
N PHE A 159 1.70 -3.34 5.27
CA PHE A 159 1.12 -2.26 4.46
C PHE A 159 -0.39 -2.26 4.56
N ARG A 160 -0.98 -1.08 4.70
CA ARG A 160 -2.44 -0.86 4.63
C ARG A 160 -2.76 0.34 3.76
N PHE A 161 -4.04 0.49 3.41
CA PHE A 161 -4.45 1.48 2.42
C PHE A 161 -5.52 2.41 2.94
N ASN A 162 -5.39 3.69 2.57
CA ASN A 162 -6.37 4.74 2.83
C ASN A 162 -6.87 4.73 4.30
N SER A 163 -8.18 4.77 4.49
CA SER A 163 -8.82 4.81 5.80
C SER A 163 -9.30 3.44 6.30
N ALA A 164 -8.79 2.35 5.73
CA ALA A 164 -9.16 1.00 6.18
C ALA A 164 -8.77 0.80 7.65
N PRO A 165 -9.74 0.61 8.58
CA PRO A 165 -9.48 0.50 10.01
C PRO A 165 -9.02 -0.89 10.38
N THR A 166 -8.18 -1.00 11.41
CA THR A 166 -7.90 -2.28 12.09
C THR A 166 -8.85 -2.50 13.25
N ARG A 167 -9.19 -1.42 13.95
CA ARG A 167 -10.03 -1.48 15.15
C ARG A 167 -11.41 -2.07 14.87
N GLY A 168 -11.72 -3.13 15.58
CA GLY A 168 -12.96 -3.90 15.43
C GLY A 168 -12.88 -5.01 14.38
N PHE A 169 -11.75 -5.14 13.70
CA PHE A 169 -11.48 -6.15 12.68
C PHE A 169 -10.17 -6.90 12.93
N GLU A 170 -9.56 -6.72 14.10
CA GLU A 170 -8.22 -7.22 14.43
C GLU A 170 -8.06 -8.72 14.19
N LYS A 171 -9.12 -9.49 14.42
CA LYS A 171 -9.15 -10.94 14.20
C LYS A 171 -8.91 -11.31 12.72
N HIS A 172 -9.41 -10.48 11.81
CA HIS A 172 -9.38 -10.71 10.37
C HIS A 172 -8.18 -10.04 9.70
N VAL A 173 -7.90 -8.80 10.10
CA VAL A 173 -6.89 -7.97 9.41
C VAL A 173 -5.67 -7.64 10.26
N GLY A 174 -5.60 -8.11 11.52
CA GLY A 174 -4.53 -7.75 12.45
C GLY A 174 -4.60 -6.31 12.92
N SER A 175 -3.71 -5.94 13.83
CA SER A 175 -3.61 -4.59 14.41
C SER A 175 -2.33 -3.84 14.01
N LYS A 176 -1.31 -4.57 13.54
CA LYS A 176 -0.03 -3.97 13.12
C LYS A 176 -0.19 -3.18 11.83
N THR A 177 0.35 -1.97 11.80
CA THR A 177 0.53 -1.16 10.59
C THR A 177 1.91 -0.55 10.63
N THR A 178 2.73 -0.80 9.61
CA THR A 178 4.05 -0.18 9.48
C THR A 178 3.96 1.01 8.53
N TYR A 179 3.40 0.80 7.34
CA TYR A 179 3.13 1.86 6.38
C TYR A 179 1.66 1.87 5.97
N ARG A 180 1.07 3.05 5.98
CA ARG A 180 -0.23 3.30 5.40
C ARG A 180 -0.08 4.09 4.11
N ILE A 181 -0.40 3.45 3.00
CA ILE A 181 -0.36 4.09 1.68
C ILE A 181 -1.71 4.77 1.44
N THR A 182 -1.68 6.08 1.23
CA THR A 182 -2.90 6.89 1.13
C THR A 182 -2.96 7.68 -0.18
N ASN A 183 -4.15 7.78 -0.73
CA ASN A 183 -4.42 8.79 -1.74
C ASN A 183 -4.48 10.19 -1.09
N THR A 184 -4.54 11.25 -1.93
CA THR A 184 -4.56 12.64 -1.45
C THR A 184 -5.77 13.00 -0.60
N GLN A 185 -6.83 12.21 -0.59
CA GLN A 185 -8.03 12.43 0.22
C GLN A 185 -7.88 11.86 1.64
N ASN A 186 -7.07 10.81 1.78
CA ASN A 186 -6.91 10.05 3.03
C ASN A 186 -5.59 10.30 3.76
N TRP A 187 -4.70 11.16 3.25
CA TRP A 187 -3.36 11.37 3.81
C TRP A 187 -3.31 11.72 5.31
N GLY A 188 -4.36 12.26 5.83
CA GLY A 188 -4.41 12.60 7.24
C GLY A 188 -5.13 11.57 8.12
N PHE A 189 -5.49 10.42 7.57
CA PHE A 189 -5.99 9.32 8.37
C PHE A 189 -4.82 8.59 9.03
N HIS A 190 -4.93 8.34 10.30
CA HIS A 190 -4.07 7.45 11.07
C HIS A 190 -4.90 6.87 12.21
N GLU A 191 -4.58 5.66 12.62
CA GLU A 191 -5.26 5.06 13.76
C GLU A 191 -4.63 5.55 15.08
N PRO A 192 -5.44 5.82 16.11
CA PRO A 192 -4.93 6.18 17.43
C PRO A 192 -4.04 5.07 17.99
N LYS A 193 -2.92 5.47 18.61
CA LYS A 193 -1.98 4.55 19.28
C LYS A 193 -1.17 3.63 18.37
N THR A 194 -1.13 3.87 17.06
CA THR A 194 -0.25 3.17 16.15
C THR A 194 0.96 4.05 15.80
N GLU A 195 2.13 3.43 15.66
CA GLU A 195 3.35 4.11 15.17
C GLU A 195 3.49 3.99 13.66
N GLU A 196 2.37 4.06 12.95
CA GLU A 196 2.36 3.92 11.49
C GLU A 196 3.04 5.11 10.81
N SER A 197 3.74 4.83 9.73
CA SER A 197 4.22 5.83 8.78
C SER A 197 3.23 5.94 7.62
N ILE A 198 2.94 7.16 7.20
CA ILE A 198 2.01 7.41 6.09
C ILE A 198 2.81 7.69 4.84
N LEU A 199 2.46 7.03 3.75
CA LEU A 199 3.04 7.20 2.43
C LEU A 199 1.97 7.67 1.45
N ILE A 200 2.05 8.93 1.08
CA ILE A 200 1.04 9.57 0.24
C ILE A 200 1.37 9.47 -1.25
N HIS A 201 0.37 9.25 -2.09
CA HIS A 201 0.52 9.39 -3.53
C HIS A 201 0.82 10.84 -3.93
N PHE A 202 1.94 11.05 -4.61
CA PHE A 202 2.34 12.38 -5.05
C PHE A 202 2.04 12.58 -6.53
N ARG A 203 0.76 12.74 -6.85
CA ARG A 203 0.23 12.87 -8.22
C ARG A 203 -0.47 14.20 -8.47
N ALA A 204 -0.58 15.05 -7.47
CA ALA A 204 -1.30 16.32 -7.55
C ALA A 204 -0.74 17.34 -6.55
N LYS A 205 -0.86 18.63 -6.88
CA LYS A 205 -0.46 19.74 -5.99
C LYS A 205 -1.12 19.70 -4.60
N SER A 206 -2.26 19.04 -4.46
CA SER A 206 -2.93 18.86 -3.16
C SER A 206 -2.10 18.04 -2.14
N ALA A 207 -1.22 17.15 -2.60
CA ALA A 207 -0.31 16.42 -1.73
C ALA A 207 0.68 17.34 -1.01
N ILE A 208 1.15 18.40 -1.68
CA ILE A 208 2.08 19.41 -1.13
C ILE A 208 1.45 20.10 0.07
N LYS A 209 0.17 20.45 -0.03
CA LYS A 209 -0.57 21.09 1.08
C LYS A 209 -0.57 20.19 2.32
N GLY A 210 -0.72 18.87 2.12
CA GLY A 210 -0.66 17.90 3.21
C GLY A 210 0.71 17.83 3.87
N LEU A 211 1.78 17.78 3.10
CA LEU A 211 3.15 17.77 3.59
C LEU A 211 3.48 19.05 4.38
N PHE A 212 3.15 20.22 3.84
CA PHE A 212 3.35 21.49 4.53
C PHE A 212 2.52 21.60 5.81
N TRP A 213 1.26 21.18 5.76
CA TRP A 213 0.41 21.22 6.95
C TRP A 213 0.98 20.31 8.04
N ASN A 214 1.39 19.08 7.69
CA ASN A 214 1.96 18.13 8.63
C ASN A 214 3.24 18.67 9.28
N SER A 215 4.13 19.30 8.50
CA SER A 215 5.40 19.85 9.00
C SER A 215 5.24 20.95 10.04
N LYS A 216 4.07 21.61 10.08
CA LYS A 216 3.72 22.68 11.02
C LYS A 216 3.03 22.19 12.30
N GLN A 217 2.76 20.88 12.43
CA GLN A 217 2.12 20.33 13.61
C GLN A 217 3.12 20.26 14.78
N LYS A 218 2.63 20.39 16.02
CA LYS A 218 3.46 20.19 17.24
C LYS A 218 3.99 18.76 17.34
N LYS A 219 3.22 17.78 16.85
CA LYS A 219 3.59 16.38 16.73
C LYS A 219 3.30 15.93 15.30
N PRO A 220 4.24 16.12 14.36
CA PRO A 220 4.04 15.74 12.98
C PRO A 220 3.96 14.21 12.87
N LEU A 221 3.09 13.74 11.97
CA LEU A 221 3.06 12.34 11.58
C LEU A 221 4.35 12.01 10.80
N LYS A 222 4.77 10.76 10.83
CA LYS A 222 5.79 10.24 9.91
C LYS A 222 5.16 10.15 8.51
N LEU A 223 5.16 11.25 7.79
CA LEU A 223 4.50 11.41 6.50
C LEU A 223 5.55 11.55 5.40
N TYR A 224 5.54 10.59 4.50
CA TYR A 224 6.35 10.52 3.28
C TYR A 224 5.46 10.68 2.06
N ALA A 225 6.06 10.91 0.89
CA ALA A 225 5.36 10.86 -0.38
C ALA A 225 6.15 10.00 -1.37
N PHE A 226 5.45 9.30 -2.25
CA PHE A 226 6.11 8.59 -3.34
C PHE A 226 6.91 9.55 -4.21
N ALA A 227 8.10 9.13 -4.61
CA ALA A 227 8.87 9.86 -5.59
C ALA A 227 8.16 9.84 -6.97
N PRO A 228 8.26 10.92 -7.76
CA PRO A 228 7.74 10.93 -9.12
C PRO A 228 8.22 9.76 -9.95
N ASP A 229 9.50 9.40 -9.85
CA ASP A 229 10.09 8.25 -10.55
C ASP A 229 9.31 6.95 -10.32
N PHE A 230 8.94 6.68 -9.06
CA PHE A 230 8.17 5.47 -8.73
C PHE A 230 6.71 5.57 -9.19
N VAL A 231 6.11 6.77 -9.09
CA VAL A 231 4.76 7.01 -9.59
C VAL A 231 4.68 6.79 -11.09
N GLU A 232 5.65 7.33 -11.83
CA GLU A 232 5.75 7.15 -13.28
C GLU A 232 6.04 5.72 -13.69
N TYR A 233 6.96 5.05 -12.98
CA TYR A 233 7.27 3.64 -13.20
C TYR A 233 6.00 2.79 -13.14
N VAL A 234 5.22 2.91 -12.07
CA VAL A 234 3.96 2.15 -11.94
C VAL A 234 2.98 2.53 -13.04
N ALA A 235 2.77 3.84 -13.28
CA ALA A 235 1.79 4.32 -14.23
C ALA A 235 2.10 3.90 -15.68
N GLN A 236 3.38 3.95 -16.08
CA GLN A 236 3.81 3.52 -17.41
C GLN A 236 3.66 2.01 -17.61
N LYS A 237 3.92 1.20 -16.57
CA LYS A 237 3.84 -0.25 -16.65
C LYS A 237 2.42 -0.75 -16.88
N VAL A 238 1.44 -0.13 -16.24
CA VAL A 238 0.03 -0.53 -16.35
C VAL A 238 -0.77 0.35 -17.30
N ASN A 239 -0.21 1.47 -17.75
CA ASN A 239 -0.84 2.45 -18.65
C ASN A 239 -2.17 3.03 -18.12
N PHE A 240 -2.34 3.07 -16.80
CA PHE A 240 -3.47 3.71 -16.11
C PHE A 240 -3.10 4.17 -14.70
N LEU A 241 -3.98 4.93 -14.06
CA LEU A 241 -3.80 5.35 -12.67
C LEU A 241 -4.14 4.21 -11.70
N ALA A 242 -3.10 3.48 -11.28
CA ALA A 242 -3.23 2.36 -10.36
C ALA A 242 -3.83 2.74 -9.01
N THR A 243 -4.45 1.76 -8.36
CA THR A 243 -4.93 1.88 -6.97
C THR A 243 -3.77 1.97 -5.97
N SER A 244 -4.06 2.41 -4.76
CA SER A 244 -3.09 2.36 -3.67
C SER A 244 -2.63 0.93 -3.38
N GLY A 245 -3.50 -0.05 -3.61
CA GLY A 245 -3.21 -1.47 -3.43
C GLY A 245 -2.09 -1.94 -4.35
N LEU A 246 -2.19 -1.68 -5.64
CA LEU A 246 -1.15 -2.06 -6.60
C LEU A 246 0.17 -1.34 -6.34
N TYR A 247 0.14 -0.05 -5.98
CA TYR A 247 1.35 0.66 -5.54
C TYR A 247 2.01 -0.02 -4.34
N GLY A 248 1.22 -0.50 -3.38
CA GLY A 248 1.71 -1.23 -2.20
C GLY A 248 2.36 -2.56 -2.55
N ILE A 249 1.76 -3.34 -3.45
CA ILE A 249 2.33 -4.59 -3.94
C ILE A 249 3.67 -4.32 -4.63
N LEU A 250 3.72 -3.37 -5.57
CA LEU A 250 4.94 -3.07 -6.31
C LEU A 250 6.05 -2.50 -5.42
N LEU A 251 5.70 -1.72 -4.40
CA LEU A 251 6.66 -1.28 -3.37
C LEU A 251 7.18 -2.46 -2.55
N ALA A 252 6.31 -3.38 -2.14
CA ALA A 252 6.70 -4.57 -1.39
C ALA A 252 7.64 -5.46 -2.21
N LEU A 253 7.37 -5.65 -3.50
CA LEU A 253 8.26 -6.40 -4.40
C LEU A 253 9.67 -5.82 -4.49
N GLN A 254 9.82 -4.49 -4.33
CA GLN A 254 11.14 -3.83 -4.34
C GLN A 254 11.88 -3.98 -3.01
N ARG A 255 11.18 -4.10 -1.87
CA ARG A 255 11.79 -3.94 -0.54
C ARG A 255 11.63 -5.13 0.40
N CYS A 256 10.90 -6.17 -0.01
CA CYS A 256 10.61 -7.34 0.81
C CYS A 256 11.15 -8.62 0.14
N HIS A 257 11.70 -9.51 0.96
CA HIS A 257 12.12 -10.82 0.47
C HIS A 257 10.92 -11.69 0.07
N SER A 258 9.90 -11.73 0.91
CA SER A 258 8.64 -12.41 0.60
C SER A 258 7.44 -11.49 0.82
N VAL A 259 6.43 -11.63 -0.04
CA VAL A 259 5.25 -10.77 -0.05
C VAL A 259 3.99 -11.62 0.01
N SER A 260 3.27 -11.51 1.12
CA SER A 260 1.94 -12.10 1.30
C SER A 260 0.87 -11.03 1.10
N ILE A 261 -0.16 -11.33 0.32
CA ILE A 261 -1.27 -10.40 0.09
C ILE A 261 -2.57 -10.93 0.68
N TYR A 262 -3.34 -10.02 1.25
CA TYR A 262 -4.60 -10.26 1.95
C TYR A 262 -5.64 -9.27 1.47
N GLY A 263 -6.87 -9.71 1.26
CA GLY A 263 -7.98 -8.81 0.95
C GLY A 263 -7.89 -8.11 -0.40
N PHE A 264 -7.44 -8.82 -1.44
CA PHE A 264 -7.29 -8.30 -2.81
C PHE A 264 -8.32 -8.82 -3.79
N GLN A 265 -9.40 -9.38 -3.33
CA GLN A 265 -10.50 -9.71 -4.24
C GLN A 265 -11.25 -8.43 -4.64
N VAL A 266 -11.27 -8.10 -5.94
CA VAL A 266 -11.92 -6.90 -6.47
C VAL A 266 -13.36 -7.15 -6.92
N SER A 267 -13.71 -8.38 -7.30
CA SER A 267 -15.07 -8.73 -7.72
C SER A 267 -16.04 -8.80 -6.55
N THR A 268 -17.14 -8.05 -6.66
CA THR A 268 -18.25 -8.10 -5.69
C THR A 268 -19.41 -9.01 -6.16
N GLN A 269 -19.30 -9.63 -7.34
CA GLN A 269 -20.35 -10.43 -7.95
C GLN A 269 -20.76 -11.64 -7.09
N HIS A 270 -19.85 -12.18 -6.29
CA HIS A 270 -20.07 -13.36 -5.47
C HIS A 270 -20.40 -13.04 -4.00
N GLY A 271 -20.98 -11.87 -3.74
CA GLY A 271 -21.42 -11.47 -2.40
C GLY A 271 -20.30 -10.93 -1.49
N THR A 272 -19.10 -10.77 -2.03
CA THR A 272 -17.98 -10.13 -1.32
C THR A 272 -18.20 -8.63 -1.26
N LEU A 273 -18.01 -8.02 -0.09
CA LEU A 273 -18.05 -6.56 0.04
C LEU A 273 -16.83 -5.95 -0.66
N TYR A 274 -17.02 -4.79 -1.29
CA TYR A 274 -15.90 -4.05 -1.88
C TYR A 274 -14.90 -3.61 -0.80
N HIS A 275 -15.41 -3.07 0.34
CA HIS A 275 -14.60 -2.82 1.53
C HIS A 275 -15.18 -3.56 2.74
N TYR A 276 -14.33 -4.24 3.53
CA TYR A 276 -14.75 -5.03 4.69
C TYR A 276 -15.42 -4.19 5.78
N TYR A 277 -15.14 -2.91 5.86
CA TYR A 277 -15.64 -1.98 6.88
C TYR A 277 -16.82 -1.12 6.41
N ASP A 278 -17.13 -1.14 5.11
CA ASP A 278 -18.19 -0.33 4.52
C ASP A 278 -19.08 -1.16 3.59
N PRO A 279 -20.27 -1.57 4.04
CA PRO A 279 -21.17 -2.38 3.24
C PRO A 279 -21.81 -1.62 2.09
N CYS A 280 -21.69 -0.30 2.08
CA CYS A 280 -22.31 0.58 1.10
C CYS A 280 -21.36 1.01 -0.01
N ASP A 281 -20.05 0.77 0.16
CA ASP A 281 -19.08 1.16 -0.84
C ASP A 281 -19.09 0.19 -2.04
N VAL A 282 -18.87 0.74 -3.22
CA VAL A 282 -18.86 0.02 -4.49
C VAL A 282 -17.64 0.42 -5.31
N PRO A 283 -17.19 -0.44 -6.25
CA PRO A 283 -16.09 -0.10 -7.14
C PRO A 283 -16.36 1.22 -7.88
N ALA A 284 -15.43 2.16 -7.76
CA ALA A 284 -15.52 3.43 -8.50
C ALA A 284 -15.14 3.28 -9.99
N ASN A 285 -14.36 2.26 -10.33
CA ASN A 285 -13.89 1.97 -11.68
C ASN A 285 -13.64 0.47 -11.82
N VAL A 286 -14.63 -0.26 -12.30
CA VAL A 286 -14.58 -1.72 -12.45
C VAL A 286 -13.54 -2.14 -13.48
N GLU A 287 -13.45 -1.46 -14.63
CA GLU A 287 -12.48 -1.79 -15.68
C GLU A 287 -11.02 -1.70 -15.19
N ARG A 288 -10.70 -0.66 -14.43
CA ARG A 288 -9.38 -0.56 -13.80
C ARG A 288 -9.14 -1.69 -12.79
N ASP A 289 -10.13 -1.96 -11.94
CA ASP A 289 -10.01 -2.96 -10.88
C ASP A 289 -9.85 -4.36 -11.49
N ASP A 290 -10.55 -4.67 -12.58
CA ASP A 290 -10.39 -5.93 -13.32
C ASP A 290 -9.00 -6.03 -13.98
N THR A 291 -8.48 -4.93 -14.52
CA THR A 291 -7.14 -4.87 -15.09
C THR A 291 -6.06 -5.11 -14.03
N GLU A 292 -6.20 -4.48 -12.86
CA GLU A 292 -5.28 -4.70 -11.74
C GLU A 292 -5.34 -6.15 -11.24
N TRP A 293 -6.53 -6.75 -11.24
CA TRP A 293 -6.69 -8.16 -10.86
C TRP A 293 -5.86 -9.08 -11.74
N ILE A 294 -5.86 -8.88 -13.06
CA ILE A 294 -5.03 -9.67 -13.98
C ILE A 294 -3.55 -9.57 -13.59
N VAL A 295 -3.05 -8.36 -13.33
CA VAL A 295 -1.66 -8.15 -12.91
C VAL A 295 -1.34 -8.88 -11.60
N ILE A 296 -2.21 -8.74 -10.61
CA ILE A 296 -2.03 -9.35 -9.29
C ILE A 296 -2.06 -10.88 -9.37
N ARG A 297 -2.99 -11.43 -10.15
CA ARG A 297 -3.12 -12.86 -10.40
C ARG A 297 -1.86 -13.44 -11.05
N GLU A 298 -1.34 -12.79 -12.09
CA GLU A 298 -0.14 -13.23 -12.78
C GLU A 298 1.11 -13.16 -11.87
N LEU A 299 1.25 -12.09 -11.07
CA LEU A 299 2.33 -12.01 -10.07
C LEU A 299 2.26 -13.18 -9.07
N ALA A 300 1.07 -13.58 -8.65
CA ALA A 300 0.88 -14.72 -7.76
C ALA A 300 1.16 -16.06 -8.46
N LYS A 301 0.65 -16.27 -9.68
CA LYS A 301 0.88 -17.46 -10.49
C LYS A 301 2.37 -17.76 -10.70
N HIS A 302 3.17 -16.71 -10.83
CA HIS A 302 4.61 -16.81 -11.02
C HIS A 302 5.44 -16.70 -9.73
N GLY A 303 4.79 -16.75 -8.56
CA GLY A 303 5.47 -16.85 -7.27
C GLY A 303 6.13 -15.58 -6.76
N PHE A 304 5.81 -14.41 -7.33
CA PHE A 304 6.32 -13.12 -6.83
C PHE A 304 5.60 -12.65 -5.57
N ILE A 305 4.33 -13.02 -5.45
CA ILE A 305 3.48 -12.76 -4.28
C ILE A 305 2.66 -14.01 -3.95
N SER A 306 2.13 -14.10 -2.74
CA SER A 306 1.27 -15.21 -2.31
C SER A 306 -0.07 -14.69 -1.83
N PHE A 307 -1.17 -15.19 -2.43
CA PHE A 307 -2.50 -15.01 -1.84
C PHE A 307 -2.62 -15.80 -0.55
N ARG A 308 -3.22 -15.19 0.47
CA ARG A 308 -3.44 -15.86 1.77
C ARG A 308 -4.88 -16.33 1.94
N GLU A 309 -5.83 -15.78 1.20
CA GLU A 309 -7.18 -16.29 1.10
C GLU A 309 -7.26 -17.33 -0.01
N PRO A 310 -7.56 -18.60 0.33
CA PRO A 310 -7.49 -19.71 -0.63
C PRO A 310 -8.50 -19.64 -1.78
N CYS A 311 -9.64 -18.97 -1.59
CA CYS A 311 -10.71 -18.92 -2.60
C CYS A 311 -10.76 -17.62 -3.41
N VAL A 312 -9.68 -16.84 -3.43
CA VAL A 312 -9.68 -15.55 -4.13
C VAL A 312 -9.81 -15.71 -5.64
N ALA A 313 -9.06 -16.63 -6.24
CA ALA A 313 -9.10 -16.86 -7.68
C ALA A 313 -10.46 -17.42 -8.13
N GLU A 314 -10.94 -18.46 -7.46
CA GLU A 314 -12.19 -19.13 -7.74
C GLU A 314 -13.39 -18.18 -7.59
N CYS A 315 -13.37 -17.32 -6.57
CA CYS A 315 -14.41 -16.34 -6.32
C CYS A 315 -14.39 -15.18 -7.32
N HIS A 316 -13.32 -15.02 -8.07
CA HIS A 316 -13.26 -14.06 -9.16
C HIS A 316 -13.82 -14.63 -10.47
N GLU A 317 -13.62 -15.93 -10.72
CA GLU A 317 -14.03 -16.57 -11.97
C GLU A 317 -15.56 -16.76 -12.03
N THR A 318 -16.11 -17.65 -11.21
CA THR A 318 -17.53 -17.95 -11.21
C THR A 318 -18.11 -18.14 -9.81
N LYS A 319 -19.43 -17.95 -9.68
CA LYS A 319 -20.12 -18.20 -8.40
C LYS A 319 -20.01 -19.66 -7.98
N THR A 320 -20.14 -20.59 -8.92
CA THR A 320 -20.07 -22.04 -8.63
C THR A 320 -18.71 -22.42 -8.08
N GLN A 321 -17.61 -22.05 -8.77
CA GLN A 321 -16.26 -22.29 -8.30
C GLN A 321 -15.97 -21.66 -6.94
N CYS A 322 -16.49 -20.42 -6.72
CA CYS A 322 -16.37 -19.75 -5.43
C CYS A 322 -17.06 -20.54 -4.31
N ASP A 323 -18.28 -20.99 -4.54
CA ASP A 323 -19.06 -21.72 -3.53
C ASP A 323 -18.42 -23.09 -3.23
N GLU A 324 -18.01 -23.84 -4.26
CA GLU A 324 -17.29 -25.11 -4.13
C GLU A 324 -15.97 -24.95 -3.35
N CYS A 325 -15.17 -23.94 -3.68
CA CYS A 325 -13.93 -23.68 -2.95
C CYS A 325 -14.19 -23.33 -1.49
N LYS A 326 -15.20 -22.51 -1.20
CA LYS A 326 -15.57 -22.14 0.17
C LYS A 326 -16.07 -23.31 1.00
N GLU A 327 -16.80 -24.24 0.37
CA GLU A 327 -17.27 -25.46 1.03
C GLU A 327 -16.15 -26.44 1.33
N ALA A 328 -15.18 -26.54 0.42
CA ALA A 328 -14.03 -27.43 0.56
C ALA A 328 -12.93 -26.89 1.48
N ASN A 329 -12.99 -25.61 1.87
CA ASN A 329 -11.92 -24.95 2.63
C ASN A 329 -12.21 -24.91 4.13
N GLU A 330 -11.41 -25.62 4.93
CA GLU A 330 -11.57 -25.70 6.38
C GLU A 330 -11.32 -24.37 7.10
N ASP A 331 -10.48 -23.50 6.53
CA ASP A 331 -10.18 -22.18 7.09
C ASP A 331 -11.28 -21.15 6.84
N PHE A 332 -12.32 -21.54 6.11
CA PHE A 332 -13.43 -20.66 5.83
C PHE A 332 -14.28 -20.42 7.08
N THR A 333 -14.21 -19.21 7.60
CA THR A 333 -14.96 -18.84 8.80
C THR A 333 -16.45 -18.64 8.51
N LYS A 334 -17.31 -19.51 9.06
CA LYS A 334 -18.78 -19.38 8.95
C LYS A 334 -19.34 -18.19 9.76
N LYS A 335 -18.57 -17.67 10.73
CA LYS A 335 -18.96 -16.52 11.54
C LYS A 335 -18.66 -15.22 10.80
N LYS A 336 -19.67 -14.65 10.17
CA LYS A 336 -19.55 -13.33 9.54
C LYS A 336 -19.58 -12.22 10.58
N VAL A 337 -18.71 -11.23 10.44
CA VAL A 337 -18.81 -9.99 11.22
C VAL A 337 -20.15 -9.32 10.89
N LYS A 338 -20.88 -8.89 11.90
CA LYS A 338 -22.17 -8.21 11.74
C LYS A 338 -21.93 -6.79 11.20
N LEU A 339 -22.01 -6.63 9.90
CA LEU A 339 -21.94 -5.35 9.24
C LEU A 339 -23.31 -4.66 9.18
N PRO A 340 -23.36 -3.33 9.06
CA PRO A 340 -24.59 -2.61 8.80
C PRO A 340 -25.28 -3.13 7.54
N SER A 341 -26.61 -3.22 7.57
CA SER A 341 -27.38 -3.63 6.39
C SER A 341 -27.23 -2.63 5.24
N ARG A 342 -27.05 -3.13 4.02
CA ARG A 342 -27.09 -2.31 2.80
C ARG A 342 -28.40 -1.52 2.63
N ALA A 343 -29.49 -1.99 3.24
CA ALA A 343 -30.77 -1.27 3.23
C ALA A 343 -30.70 0.12 3.86
N LYS A 344 -29.66 0.41 4.64
CA LYS A 344 -29.38 1.73 5.23
C LYS A 344 -28.44 2.60 4.40
N CYS A 345 -28.00 2.13 3.24
CA CYS A 345 -27.14 2.91 2.35
C CYS A 345 -27.98 3.95 1.63
N ASP A 346 -27.51 5.21 1.63
CA ASP A 346 -28.06 6.23 0.77
C ASP A 346 -27.69 5.92 -0.69
N PRO A 347 -28.66 5.67 -1.58
CA PRO A 347 -28.38 5.39 -3.00
C PRO A 347 -27.57 6.49 -3.69
N ASN A 348 -27.72 7.74 -3.24
CA ASN A 348 -26.99 8.88 -3.79
C ASN A 348 -25.55 8.97 -3.25
N ALA A 349 -25.29 8.46 -2.03
CA ALA A 349 -23.94 8.37 -1.47
C ALA A 349 -23.12 7.28 -2.17
N VAL A 350 -23.74 6.15 -2.50
CA VAL A 350 -23.13 5.03 -3.24
C VAL A 350 -22.61 5.48 -4.61
N SER A 351 -23.38 6.31 -5.34
CA SER A 351 -22.98 6.81 -6.65
C SER A 351 -21.81 7.79 -6.64
N LYS A 352 -21.49 8.37 -5.49
CA LYS A 352 -20.41 9.36 -5.33
C LYS A 352 -19.11 8.78 -4.77
N GLY A 353 -19.05 7.49 -4.45
CA GLY A 353 -17.87 6.83 -3.88
C GLY A 353 -17.39 7.42 -2.54
N HIS A 354 -18.28 8.12 -1.81
CA HIS A 354 -17.93 8.89 -0.63
C HIS A 354 -18.97 8.73 0.46
N LEU A 355 -19.03 7.55 1.06
CA LEU A 355 -19.60 7.50 2.39
C LEU A 355 -18.69 8.27 3.35
N GLU A 356 -19.32 9.13 4.17
CA GLU A 356 -18.60 9.79 5.25
C GLU A 356 -18.19 8.73 6.28
N VAL A 357 -17.00 8.17 6.11
CA VAL A 357 -16.42 7.30 7.14
C VAL A 357 -16.40 8.04 8.48
N PRO A 358 -16.66 7.36 9.60
CA PRO A 358 -16.82 7.99 10.91
C PRO A 358 -15.74 9.01 11.28
N TRP A 359 -14.48 8.76 10.88
CA TRP A 359 -13.38 9.67 11.13
C TRP A 359 -13.47 11.00 10.37
N ARG A 360 -14.15 11.05 9.19
CA ARG A 360 -14.42 12.32 8.47
C ARG A 360 -15.47 13.14 9.20
N LEU A 361 -16.46 12.50 9.80
CA LEU A 361 -17.46 13.14 10.65
C LEU A 361 -16.81 13.72 11.91
N GLU A 362 -15.95 12.95 12.58
CA GLU A 362 -15.20 13.42 13.76
C GLU A 362 -14.31 14.62 13.42
N ARG A 363 -13.61 14.62 12.27
CA ARG A 363 -12.82 15.77 11.81
C ARG A 363 -13.66 17.00 11.48
N ARG A 364 -14.82 16.81 10.84
CA ARG A 364 -15.75 17.94 10.59
C ARG A 364 -16.29 18.51 11.89
N GLN A 365 -16.62 17.66 12.85
CA GLN A 365 -17.06 18.08 14.18
C GLN A 365 -15.94 18.77 14.96
N ALA A 366 -14.72 18.25 14.94
CA ALA A 366 -13.56 18.87 15.57
C ALA A 366 -13.24 20.25 14.96
N ARG A 367 -13.32 20.39 13.62
CA ARG A 367 -13.15 21.70 12.94
C ARG A 367 -14.25 22.69 13.29
N ARG A 368 -15.51 22.25 13.45
CA ARG A 368 -16.63 23.11 13.87
C ARG A 368 -16.49 23.56 15.33
N ARG A 369 -15.95 22.69 16.21
CA ARG A 369 -15.67 23.04 17.62
C ARG A 369 -14.43 23.93 17.78
N GLY A 370 -13.43 23.80 16.91
CA GLY A 370 -12.20 24.62 16.94
C GLY A 370 -12.32 25.97 16.22
N GLY A 371 -13.37 26.20 15.42
CA GLY A 371 -13.61 27.45 14.69
C GLY A 371 -14.44 28.49 15.46
N GLY A 372 -14.81 28.19 16.70
CA GLY A 372 -15.68 29.03 17.51
C GLY A 372 -14.99 30.10 18.42
N HIS A 373 -13.68 30.23 18.34
CA HIS A 373 -12.97 31.29 19.11
C HIS A 373 -11.99 32.03 18.20
N ASN A 374 -12.55 32.94 17.41
CA ASN A 374 -11.90 34.21 16.99
C ASN A 374 -12.96 35.06 16.29
N LYS A 375 -13.67 35.85 17.09
CA LYS A 375 -14.19 37.13 16.71
C LYS A 375 -13.53 38.16 17.59
#